data_419f81dcbdb89721a69d6bcc3c5738bf
#
_entry.id   419f81dcbdb89721a69d6bcc3c5738bf
#
_cell.length_a   1.000
_cell.length_b   1.000
_cell.length_c   1.000
_cell.angle_alpha   90.00
_cell.angle_beta   90.00
_cell.angle_gamma   90.00
#
_symmetry.space_group_name_H-M   'P 1'
#
loop_
_entity.id
_entity.type
_entity.pdbx_description
1 polymer ?
#
loop_
_entity_poly.entity_id
_entity_poly.type
_entity_poly.pdbx_seq_one_letter_code
_entity_poly.pdbx_strand_id
1 'polypeptide(L)'
;MLGSYAIKEAIARSSVPMDRITDVYMGQVLQAGSGQAPARQAAIYAGLSTSVEATTINKVCASGMKAVSIAAANIQLGLTEASVAGGMENMSRVPYLYPRASQLPPFGEVKMLDGMISDGLMDVYNKIHMGNCAENTAKIWGSCVRPIMQGLADDAE
;
A
#
# COMPACT_ATOMS: atom_id res chain seq x y z
N MET A 1 2.88 -4.59 11.17
CA MET A 1 2.03 -5.65 11.75
C MET A 1 0.57 -5.63 11.28
N LEU A 2 0.02 -4.51 10.77
CA LEU A 2 -1.39 -4.48 10.28
C LEU A 2 -1.68 -5.61 9.27
N GLY A 3 -0.83 -5.78 8.26
CA GLY A 3 -1.00 -6.81 7.24
C GLY A 3 -1.03 -8.24 7.79
N SER A 4 -0.29 -8.54 8.84
CA SER A 4 -0.26 -9.90 9.40
C SER A 4 -1.58 -10.29 10.06
N TYR A 5 -2.27 -9.35 10.71
CA TYR A 5 -3.61 -9.61 11.26
C TYR A 5 -4.64 -9.86 10.15
N ALA A 6 -4.61 -9.05 9.11
CA ALA A 6 -5.51 -9.22 7.96
C ALA A 6 -5.27 -10.56 7.24
N ILE A 7 -4.02 -10.92 6.99
CA ILE A 7 -3.64 -12.20 6.38
C ILE A 7 -4.13 -13.38 7.25
N LYS A 8 -3.84 -13.34 8.55
CA LYS A 8 -4.23 -14.40 9.49
C LYS A 8 -5.74 -14.62 9.50
N GLU A 9 -6.50 -13.54 9.56
CA GLU A 9 -7.95 -13.61 9.59
C GLU A 9 -8.54 -14.06 8.24
N ALA A 10 -7.99 -13.59 7.12
CA ALA A 10 -8.40 -14.02 5.80
C ALA A 10 -8.20 -15.52 5.59
N ILE A 11 -7.06 -16.06 6.03
CA ILE A 11 -6.78 -17.50 5.98
C ILE A 11 -7.76 -18.27 6.86
N ALA A 12 -8.00 -17.83 8.09
CA ALA A 12 -8.91 -18.47 9.01
C ALA A 12 -10.35 -18.56 8.45
N ARG A 13 -10.81 -17.52 7.76
CA ARG A 13 -12.15 -17.49 7.14
C ARG A 13 -12.24 -18.25 5.82
N SER A 14 -11.12 -18.39 5.10
CA SER A 14 -11.14 -19.04 3.78
C SER A 14 -11.33 -20.55 3.83
N SER A 15 -11.08 -21.18 4.98
CA SER A 15 -10.98 -22.63 5.15
C SER A 15 -9.90 -23.29 4.27
N VAL A 16 -8.98 -22.50 3.68
CA VAL A 16 -7.84 -23.01 2.92
C VAL A 16 -6.73 -23.39 3.91
N PRO A 17 -6.19 -24.62 3.82
CA PRO A 17 -5.06 -25.02 4.65
C PRO A 17 -3.84 -24.11 4.40
N MET A 18 -3.14 -23.73 5.47
CA MET A 18 -1.99 -22.80 5.38
C MET A 18 -0.84 -23.35 4.53
N ASP A 19 -0.66 -24.64 4.50
CA ASP A 19 0.37 -25.34 3.71
C ASP A 19 0.10 -25.34 2.20
N ARG A 20 -1.15 -25.02 1.79
CA ARG A 20 -1.51 -24.85 0.37
C ARG A 20 -1.25 -23.43 -0.14
N ILE A 21 -0.94 -22.49 0.73
CA ILE A 21 -0.66 -21.11 0.34
C ILE A 21 0.82 -21.00 0.00
N THR A 22 1.13 -20.73 -1.25
CA THR A 22 2.50 -20.62 -1.77
C THR A 22 2.94 -19.18 -1.95
N ASP A 23 2.00 -18.24 -2.10
CA ASP A 23 2.29 -16.86 -2.47
C ASP A 23 1.50 -15.85 -1.63
N VAL A 24 2.16 -14.74 -1.31
CA VAL A 24 1.57 -13.57 -0.66
C VAL A 24 1.91 -12.31 -1.42
N TYR A 25 0.89 -11.59 -1.89
CA TYR A 25 1.03 -10.33 -2.58
C TYR A 25 0.40 -9.21 -1.75
N MET A 26 1.21 -8.28 -1.24
CA MET A 26 0.71 -7.16 -0.43
C MET A 26 1.08 -5.82 -1.04
N GLY A 27 0.05 -5.03 -1.35
CA GLY A 27 0.23 -3.65 -1.76
C GLY A 27 0.68 -2.78 -0.59
N GLN A 28 1.70 -1.97 -0.83
CA GLN A 28 2.12 -0.91 0.08
C GLN A 28 2.85 0.18 -0.70
N VAL A 29 2.44 1.43 -0.51
CA VAL A 29 3.00 2.59 -1.22
C VAL A 29 4.15 3.19 -0.44
N LEU A 30 3.90 3.57 0.80
CA LEU A 30 4.82 4.31 1.65
C LEU A 30 5.65 3.33 2.49
N GLN A 31 6.75 2.85 1.91
CA GLN A 31 7.55 1.78 2.51
C GLN A 31 8.71 2.30 3.36
N ALA A 32 9.02 3.60 3.33
CA ALA A 32 10.09 4.19 4.12
C ALA A 32 9.88 3.90 5.63
N GLY A 33 10.90 3.38 6.30
CA GLY A 33 10.83 3.01 7.71
C GLY A 33 10.03 1.74 8.03
N SER A 34 9.47 1.03 7.02
CA SER A 34 8.73 -0.22 7.22
C SER A 34 9.63 -1.45 7.38
N GLY A 35 10.92 -1.30 7.19
CA GLY A 35 11.87 -2.41 7.16
C GLY A 35 11.94 -3.09 5.80
N GLN A 36 12.71 -4.18 5.74
CA GLN A 36 12.94 -4.92 4.51
C GLN A 36 11.72 -5.80 4.17
N ALA A 37 11.30 -5.80 2.90
CA ALA A 37 10.26 -6.68 2.36
C ALA A 37 8.97 -6.74 3.23
N PRO A 38 8.18 -5.67 3.29
CA PRO A 38 7.02 -5.60 4.19
C PRO A 38 5.99 -6.73 4.01
N ALA A 39 5.75 -7.19 2.78
CA ALA A 39 4.86 -8.33 2.52
C ALA A 39 5.41 -9.61 3.17
N ARG A 40 6.72 -9.82 3.09
CA ARG A 40 7.39 -10.96 3.74
C ARG A 40 7.24 -10.91 5.25
N GLN A 41 7.45 -9.74 5.85
CA GLN A 41 7.22 -9.56 7.28
C GLN A 41 5.78 -9.91 7.66
N ALA A 42 4.81 -9.42 6.90
CA ALA A 42 3.39 -9.67 7.15
C ALA A 42 3.06 -11.18 7.05
N ALA A 43 3.58 -11.88 6.05
CA ALA A 43 3.39 -13.32 5.85
C ALA A 43 3.95 -14.13 7.03
N ILE A 44 5.19 -13.88 7.43
CA ILE A 44 5.83 -14.58 8.55
C ILE A 44 5.13 -14.31 9.88
N TYR A 45 4.78 -13.04 10.16
CA TYR A 45 4.03 -12.70 11.38
C TYR A 45 2.59 -13.20 11.37
N ALA A 46 2.03 -13.56 10.22
CA ALA A 46 0.74 -14.25 10.13
C ALA A 46 0.85 -15.75 10.45
N GLY A 47 2.06 -16.31 10.49
CA GLY A 47 2.33 -17.72 10.79
C GLY A 47 2.51 -18.58 9.54
N LEU A 48 2.61 -17.98 8.35
CA LEU A 48 2.91 -18.74 7.13
C LEU A 48 4.33 -19.29 7.12
N SER A 49 4.54 -20.36 6.37
CA SER A 49 5.85 -21.00 6.21
C SER A 49 6.90 -20.04 5.65
N THR A 50 8.15 -20.27 6.02
CA THR A 50 9.30 -19.56 5.42
C THR A 50 9.52 -19.90 3.94
N SER A 51 8.90 -20.97 3.43
CA SER A 51 8.93 -21.35 2.02
C SER A 51 7.97 -20.54 1.15
N VAL A 52 7.00 -19.82 1.75
CA VAL A 52 6.03 -19.00 1.03
C VAL A 52 6.74 -17.81 0.38
N GLU A 53 6.50 -17.59 -0.90
CA GLU A 53 6.97 -16.39 -1.59
C GLU A 53 6.13 -15.17 -1.18
N ALA A 54 6.79 -14.01 -1.02
CA ALA A 54 6.09 -12.82 -0.60
C ALA A 54 6.61 -11.58 -1.34
N THR A 55 5.71 -10.90 -2.05
CA THR A 55 6.03 -9.75 -2.89
C THR A 55 5.27 -8.52 -2.43
N THR A 56 6.00 -7.43 -2.17
CA THR A 56 5.41 -6.12 -1.92
C THR A 56 5.22 -5.39 -3.24
N ILE A 57 4.01 -4.89 -3.48
CA ILE A 57 3.61 -4.27 -4.74
C ILE A 57 3.34 -2.79 -4.52
N ASN A 58 3.90 -1.95 -5.37
CA ASN A 58 3.57 -0.54 -5.41
C ASN A 58 3.03 -0.16 -6.80
N LYS A 59 1.75 0.17 -6.85
CA LYS A 59 1.05 0.80 -7.97
C LYS A 59 0.22 1.97 -7.45
N VAL A 60 0.80 2.76 -6.54
CA VAL A 60 0.15 3.86 -5.83
C VAL A 60 -1.18 3.38 -5.23
N CYS A 61 -2.28 4.13 -5.33
CA CYS A 61 -3.59 3.78 -4.76
C CYS A 61 -4.16 2.44 -5.26
N ALA A 62 -3.70 1.93 -6.41
CA ALA A 62 -4.14 0.66 -6.97
C ALA A 62 -3.28 -0.55 -6.53
N SER A 63 -2.38 -0.40 -5.55
CA SER A 63 -1.44 -1.45 -5.15
C SER A 63 -2.13 -2.73 -4.68
N GLY A 64 -3.15 -2.61 -3.82
CA GLY A 64 -3.93 -3.75 -3.35
C GLY A 64 -4.71 -4.44 -4.46
N MET A 65 -5.35 -3.67 -5.35
CA MET A 65 -6.03 -4.21 -6.53
C MET A 65 -5.04 -4.93 -7.47
N LYS A 66 -3.85 -4.39 -7.65
CA LYS A 66 -2.81 -5.02 -8.47
C LYS A 66 -2.31 -6.32 -7.83
N ALA A 67 -2.23 -6.40 -6.52
CA ALA A 67 -1.91 -7.63 -5.78
C ALA A 67 -2.94 -8.73 -6.10
N VAL A 68 -4.23 -8.43 -6.01
CA VAL A 68 -5.32 -9.37 -6.38
C VAL A 68 -5.23 -9.78 -7.84
N SER A 69 -4.97 -8.85 -8.75
CA SER A 69 -4.82 -9.13 -10.19
C SER A 69 -3.67 -10.09 -10.50
N ILE A 70 -2.53 -9.95 -9.80
CA ILE A 70 -1.38 -10.85 -9.97
C ILE A 70 -1.72 -12.25 -9.44
N ALA A 71 -2.27 -12.34 -8.24
CA ALA A 71 -2.66 -13.61 -7.64
C ALA A 71 -3.67 -14.37 -8.54
N ALA A 72 -4.70 -13.68 -9.04
CA ALA A 72 -5.68 -14.26 -9.94
C ALA A 72 -5.05 -14.78 -11.24
N ALA A 73 -4.13 -14.01 -11.84
CA ALA A 73 -3.41 -14.42 -13.04
C ALA A 73 -2.56 -15.68 -12.81
N ASN A 74 -1.85 -15.74 -11.67
CA ASN A 74 -1.01 -16.91 -11.35
C ASN A 74 -1.84 -18.16 -11.12
N ILE A 75 -3.02 -18.05 -10.49
CA ILE A 75 -3.95 -19.16 -10.32
C ILE A 75 -4.50 -19.62 -11.69
N GLN A 76 -4.91 -18.68 -12.55
CA GLN A 76 -5.41 -19.00 -13.90
C GLN A 76 -4.35 -19.68 -14.78
N LEU A 77 -3.07 -19.33 -14.61
CA LEU A 77 -1.95 -19.95 -15.32
C LEU A 77 -1.52 -21.28 -14.68
N GLY A 78 -2.10 -21.69 -13.57
CA GLY A 78 -1.72 -22.91 -12.85
C GLY A 78 -0.36 -22.85 -12.16
N LEU A 79 0.16 -21.63 -11.93
CA LEU A 79 1.45 -21.41 -11.25
C LEU A 79 1.33 -21.59 -9.74
N THR A 80 0.15 -21.33 -9.19
CA THR A 80 -0.16 -21.50 -7.77
C THR A 80 -1.61 -21.96 -7.61
N GLU A 81 -1.90 -22.71 -6.56
CA GLU A 81 -3.25 -23.16 -6.25
C GLU A 81 -4.00 -22.20 -5.34
N ALA A 82 -3.26 -21.57 -4.42
CA ALA A 82 -3.81 -20.62 -3.46
C ALA A 82 -2.79 -19.53 -3.13
N SER A 83 -3.25 -18.30 -3.14
CA SER A 83 -2.45 -17.12 -2.80
C SER A 83 -3.20 -16.20 -1.85
N VAL A 84 -2.48 -15.47 -1.03
CA VAL A 84 -3.04 -14.34 -0.28
C VAL A 84 -2.71 -13.05 -1.01
N ALA A 85 -3.73 -12.22 -1.25
CA ALA A 85 -3.55 -10.93 -1.89
C ALA A 85 -4.33 -9.83 -1.15
N GLY A 86 -3.69 -8.68 -0.99
CA GLY A 86 -4.29 -7.54 -0.29
C GLY A 86 -3.40 -6.32 -0.26
N GLY A 87 -3.55 -5.52 0.77
CA GLY A 87 -2.73 -4.33 0.99
C GLY A 87 -2.64 -3.95 2.46
N MET A 88 -1.68 -3.13 2.76
CA MET A 88 -1.46 -2.55 4.08
C MET A 88 -0.81 -1.18 3.92
N GLU A 89 -1.20 -0.24 4.76
CA GLU A 89 -0.62 1.10 4.76
C GLU A 89 -0.73 1.70 6.16
N ASN A 90 0.22 2.51 6.56
CA ASN A 90 0.14 3.28 7.79
C ASN A 90 0.73 4.67 7.56
N MET A 91 -0.12 5.58 7.10
CA MET A 91 0.30 6.93 6.73
C MET A 91 0.77 7.76 7.92
N SER A 92 0.23 7.52 9.12
CA SER A 92 0.61 8.25 10.34
C SER A 92 2.04 7.95 10.80
N ARG A 93 2.68 6.90 10.29
CA ARG A 93 4.05 6.51 10.64
C ARG A 93 5.07 6.75 9.55
N VAL A 94 4.67 7.38 8.46
CA VAL A 94 5.60 7.72 7.38
C VAL A 94 6.60 8.76 7.89
N PRO A 95 7.91 8.51 7.73
CA PRO A 95 8.92 9.43 8.23
C PRO A 95 9.05 10.69 7.38
N TYR A 96 9.58 11.73 7.98
CA TYR A 96 10.17 12.81 7.22
C TYR A 96 11.49 12.35 6.61
N LEU A 97 11.73 12.72 5.36
CA LEU A 97 12.87 12.29 4.57
C LEU A 97 13.90 13.40 4.48
N TYR A 98 15.13 13.05 4.76
CA TYR A 98 16.29 13.88 4.48
C TYR A 98 17.15 13.18 3.43
N PRO A 99 17.43 13.81 2.27
CA PRO A 99 18.28 13.21 1.26
C PRO A 99 19.67 12.91 1.81
N ARG A 100 20.16 11.70 1.57
CA ARG A 100 21.53 11.35 1.94
C ARG A 100 22.49 12.16 1.08
N ALA A 101 23.20 13.10 1.71
CA ALA A 101 24.21 13.91 1.08
C ALA A 101 25.61 13.50 1.59
N SER A 102 26.62 13.72 0.79
CA SER A 102 28.02 13.50 1.18
C SER A 102 28.48 14.45 2.29
N GLN A 103 27.83 15.58 2.41
CA GLN A 103 28.09 16.59 3.45
C GLN A 103 26.78 17.21 3.94
N LEU A 104 26.65 17.32 5.25
CA LEU A 104 25.61 18.16 5.84
C LEU A 104 26.01 19.63 5.66
N PRO A 105 25.05 20.55 5.50
CA PRO A 105 25.36 21.96 5.49
C PRO A 105 26.12 22.33 6.79
N PRO A 106 27.23 23.06 6.71
CA PRO A 106 28.05 23.35 7.88
C PRO A 106 27.31 24.23 8.89
N PHE A 107 26.31 24.98 8.45
CA PHE A 107 25.41 25.81 9.27
C PHE A 107 24.18 26.18 8.45
N GLY A 108 23.10 26.59 9.12
CA GLY A 108 21.83 26.96 8.52
C GLY A 108 20.72 25.94 8.80
N GLU A 109 19.57 26.16 8.20
CA GLU A 109 18.39 25.31 8.36
C GLU A 109 18.51 24.00 7.57
N VAL A 110 17.99 22.92 8.16
CA VAL A 110 17.81 21.64 7.49
C VAL A 110 16.34 21.49 7.11
N LYS A 111 16.06 21.37 5.81
CA LYS A 111 14.71 21.08 5.30
C LYS A 111 14.52 19.59 5.11
N MET A 112 13.45 19.07 5.69
CA MET A 112 13.03 17.69 5.52
C MET A 112 11.77 17.62 4.65
N LEU A 113 11.62 16.56 3.88
CA LEU A 113 10.44 16.30 3.08
C LEU A 113 9.46 15.43 3.87
N ASP A 114 8.19 15.79 3.88
CA ASP A 114 7.16 14.88 4.36
C ASP A 114 7.01 13.73 3.36
N GLY A 115 7.43 12.52 3.79
CA GLY A 115 7.40 11.34 2.93
C GLY A 115 5.98 10.93 2.51
N MET A 116 4.97 11.22 3.33
CA MET A 116 3.58 10.97 2.99
C MET A 116 3.13 11.83 1.79
N ILE A 117 3.51 13.10 1.80
CA ILE A 117 3.18 14.03 0.72
C ILE A 117 4.03 13.72 -0.50
N SER A 118 5.36 13.64 -0.35
CA SER A 118 6.29 13.53 -1.49
C SER A 118 6.10 12.24 -2.28
N ASP A 119 5.89 11.11 -1.58
CA ASP A 119 5.89 9.79 -2.20
C ASP A 119 4.48 9.22 -2.43
N GLY A 120 3.47 9.79 -1.76
CA GLY A 120 2.09 9.29 -1.84
C GLY A 120 1.06 10.25 -2.40
N LEU A 121 1.13 11.52 -2.08
CA LEU A 121 0.04 12.48 -2.31
C LEU A 121 0.36 13.62 -3.26
N MET A 122 1.57 13.68 -3.80
CA MET A 122 1.99 14.72 -4.75
C MET A 122 1.99 14.18 -6.18
N ASP A 123 1.29 14.86 -7.10
CA ASP A 123 1.50 14.67 -8.52
C ASP A 123 2.90 15.19 -8.90
N VAL A 124 3.77 14.26 -9.29
CA VAL A 124 5.18 14.58 -9.58
C VAL A 124 5.36 15.40 -10.85
N TYR A 125 4.40 15.37 -11.75
CA TYR A 125 4.45 16.08 -13.03
C TYR A 125 4.02 17.53 -12.88
N ASN A 126 2.86 17.78 -12.29
CA ASN A 126 2.27 19.11 -12.15
C ASN A 126 2.57 19.76 -10.80
N LYS A 127 3.19 19.03 -9.86
CA LYS A 127 3.54 19.53 -8.52
C LYS A 127 2.33 20.02 -7.72
N ILE A 128 1.21 19.33 -7.84
CA ILE A 128 -0.03 19.61 -7.12
C ILE A 128 -0.44 18.42 -6.25
N HIS A 129 -1.11 18.70 -5.14
CA HIS A 129 -1.59 17.66 -4.24
C HIS A 129 -2.75 16.88 -4.87
N MET A 130 -2.83 15.55 -4.60
CA MET A 130 -3.91 14.69 -5.13
C MET A 130 -5.31 15.17 -4.76
N GLY A 131 -5.49 15.84 -3.62
CA GLY A 131 -6.74 16.50 -3.26
C GLY A 131 -7.15 17.56 -4.29
N ASN A 132 -6.21 18.39 -4.75
CA ASN A 132 -6.47 19.37 -5.79
C ASN A 132 -6.81 18.71 -7.15
N CYS A 133 -6.19 17.56 -7.44
CA CYS A 133 -6.56 16.76 -8.62
C CYS A 133 -8.01 16.27 -8.53
N ALA A 134 -8.42 15.78 -7.36
CA ALA A 134 -9.78 15.33 -7.11
C ALA A 134 -10.79 16.48 -7.25
N GLU A 135 -10.50 17.64 -6.68
CA GLU A 135 -11.32 18.85 -6.81
C GLU A 135 -11.45 19.30 -8.29
N ASN A 136 -10.37 19.25 -9.04
CA ASN A 136 -10.39 19.57 -10.47
C ASN A 136 -11.27 18.57 -11.25
N THR A 137 -11.16 17.28 -10.93
CA THR A 137 -12.00 16.25 -11.54
C THR A 137 -13.47 16.47 -11.20
N ALA A 138 -13.79 16.79 -9.95
CA ALA A 138 -15.15 17.09 -9.52
C ALA A 138 -15.74 18.31 -10.23
N LYS A 139 -14.94 19.35 -10.47
CA LYS A 139 -15.36 20.54 -11.24
C LYS A 139 -15.66 20.23 -12.71
N ILE A 140 -14.85 19.38 -13.35
CA ILE A 140 -14.99 19.04 -14.76
C ILE A 140 -16.18 18.09 -15.00
N TRP A 141 -16.29 17.05 -14.17
CA TRP A 141 -17.26 15.97 -14.36
C TRP A 141 -18.54 16.11 -13.51
N GLY A 142 -18.63 17.15 -12.67
CA GLY A 142 -19.84 17.55 -11.96
C GLY A 142 -20.40 16.47 -11.01
N SER A 143 -21.63 16.06 -11.26
CA SER A 143 -22.44 15.26 -10.34
C SER A 143 -21.98 13.80 -10.09
N CYS A 144 -21.04 13.27 -10.87
CA CYS A 144 -20.58 11.88 -10.67
C CYS A 144 -19.70 11.68 -9.44
N VAL A 145 -19.03 12.73 -8.95
CA VAL A 145 -18.10 12.63 -7.81
C VAL A 145 -18.76 13.11 -6.51
N ARG A 146 -19.71 14.04 -6.57
CA ARG A 146 -20.40 14.58 -5.38
C ARG A 146 -21.08 13.52 -4.51
N PRO A 147 -21.84 12.55 -5.03
CA PRO A 147 -22.48 11.54 -4.19
C PRO A 147 -21.49 10.64 -3.45
N ILE A 148 -20.33 10.37 -4.06
CA ILE A 148 -19.30 9.52 -3.45
C ILE A 148 -18.62 10.25 -2.30
N MET A 149 -18.31 11.54 -2.47
CA MET A 149 -17.68 12.37 -1.44
C MET A 149 -18.65 12.68 -0.28
N GLN A 150 -19.94 12.83 -0.57
CA GLN A 150 -20.98 13.09 0.43
C GLN A 150 -21.23 11.84 1.28
N GLY A 151 -21.30 10.64 0.69
CA GLY A 151 -21.42 9.39 1.43
C GLY A 151 -20.26 9.12 2.39
N LEU A 152 -19.02 9.50 2.00
CA LEU A 152 -17.85 9.37 2.88
C LEU A 152 -17.85 10.38 4.05
N ALA A 153 -18.52 11.52 3.91
CA ALA A 153 -18.65 12.50 4.97
C ALA A 153 -19.73 12.09 5.99
N ASP A 154 -20.83 11.51 5.51
CA ASP A 154 -21.95 11.05 6.34
C ASP A 154 -21.59 9.80 7.18
N ASP A 155 -20.63 8.97 6.71
CA ASP A 155 -20.11 7.80 7.44
C ASP A 155 -19.05 8.18 8.52
N ALA A 156 -18.67 9.45 8.62
CA ALA A 156 -17.64 9.94 9.54
C ALA A 156 -18.21 10.64 10.79
N GLU A 157 -19.54 10.76 10.93
CA GLU A 157 -20.26 11.21 12.12
C GLU A 157 -20.79 10.02 12.93
#